data_8eea9e585328db83df5ac233a6bb40af
#
_entry.id   8eea9e585328db83df5ac233a6bb40af
#
_cell.length_a   1.000
_cell.length_b   1.000
_cell.length_c   1.000
_cell.angle_alpha   90.00
_cell.angle_beta   90.00
_cell.angle_gamma   90.00
#
_symmetry.space_group_name_H-M   'P 1'
#
loop_
_entity.id
_entity.type
_entity.pdbx_description
1 polymer ?
#
loop_
_entity_poly.entity_id
_entity_poly.type
_entity_poly.pdbx_seq_one_letter_code
_entity_poly.pdbx_strand_id
1 'polypeptide(L)'
;MSAAPPPIRVVIVEDLREVREGLTTLINGTHGFACAGGYRSMEDAVRSIDRQSPDVVLTDIGLPGMSGIDGIRILRERHPETPILALTVYDNDDKIFEALCAGASGYLLKHTPPARLLEALDEAVHGGAPMSPEVARRVVRLFREFRPPDHASYGLTPQENELLKLLANGHHKKTAAQEMGISINTISFHLKNIYEKLQVHSKTEAVAKALRERLV
;
A
#
# COMPACT_ATOMS: atom_id res chain seq x y z
N MET A 1 -13.75 40.18 10.77
CA MET A 1 -14.57 39.12 10.14
C MET A 1 -13.56 38.14 9.56
N SER A 2 -13.44 36.96 10.12
CA SER A 2 -12.55 35.92 9.57
C SER A 2 -13.16 35.47 8.23
N ALA A 3 -12.40 35.53 7.16
CA ALA A 3 -12.83 34.97 5.87
C ALA A 3 -13.10 33.46 6.06
N ALA A 4 -14.19 32.97 5.51
CA ALA A 4 -14.44 31.52 5.49
C ALA A 4 -13.26 30.79 4.84
N PRO A 5 -12.85 29.63 5.36
CA PRO A 5 -11.79 28.85 4.74
C PRO A 5 -12.13 28.55 3.28
N PRO A 6 -11.11 28.49 2.39
CA PRO A 6 -11.36 28.16 0.99
C PRO A 6 -11.98 26.76 0.89
N PRO A 7 -12.82 26.50 -0.13
CA PRO A 7 -13.45 25.20 -0.29
C PRO A 7 -12.43 24.12 -0.69
N ILE A 8 -12.63 22.91 -0.22
CA ILE A 8 -11.87 21.71 -0.62
C ILE A 8 -12.11 21.45 -2.10
N ARG A 9 -11.04 21.45 -2.89
CA ARG A 9 -11.06 21.31 -4.34
C ARG A 9 -10.91 19.84 -4.74
N VAL A 10 -11.97 19.27 -5.28
CA VAL A 10 -12.05 17.84 -5.63
C VAL A 10 -11.95 17.67 -7.14
N VAL A 11 -11.02 16.84 -7.59
CA VAL A 11 -11.00 16.31 -8.96
C VAL A 11 -11.69 14.95 -8.98
N ILE A 12 -12.57 14.72 -9.96
CA ILE A 12 -13.32 13.47 -10.13
C ILE A 12 -12.85 12.79 -11.41
N VAL A 13 -12.56 11.49 -11.35
CA VAL A 13 -12.25 10.65 -12.52
C VAL A 13 -13.23 9.47 -12.55
N GLU A 14 -14.16 9.50 -13.50
CA GLU A 14 -15.27 8.56 -13.60
C GLU A 14 -15.74 8.51 -15.06
N ASP A 15 -15.80 7.33 -15.66
CA ASP A 15 -16.19 7.16 -17.07
C ASP A 15 -17.70 7.29 -17.27
N LEU A 16 -18.51 6.80 -16.31
CA LEU A 16 -19.96 6.90 -16.38
C LEU A 16 -20.42 8.32 -16.15
N ARG A 17 -21.02 8.90 -17.18
CA ARG A 17 -21.46 10.30 -17.19
C ARG A 17 -22.39 10.64 -16.03
N GLU A 18 -23.40 9.79 -15.80
CA GLU A 18 -24.44 10.03 -14.78
C GLU A 18 -23.80 10.04 -13.36
N VAL A 19 -22.87 9.13 -13.09
CA VAL A 19 -22.15 9.07 -11.81
C VAL A 19 -21.27 10.31 -11.64
N ARG A 20 -20.52 10.67 -12.67
CA ARG A 20 -19.63 11.84 -12.65
C ARG A 20 -20.42 13.15 -12.44
N GLU A 21 -21.54 13.34 -13.14
CA GLU A 21 -22.42 14.50 -12.99
C GLU A 21 -23.10 14.53 -11.60
N GLY A 22 -23.52 13.36 -11.09
CA GLY A 22 -24.08 13.22 -9.75
C GLY A 22 -23.08 13.60 -8.65
N LEU A 23 -21.85 13.12 -8.75
CA LEU A 23 -20.75 13.47 -7.82
C LEU A 23 -20.42 14.97 -7.91
N THR A 24 -20.34 15.51 -9.12
CA THR A 24 -20.10 16.95 -9.33
C THR A 24 -21.20 17.81 -8.70
N THR A 25 -22.46 17.40 -8.84
CA THR A 25 -23.60 18.10 -8.24
C THR A 25 -23.57 18.03 -6.72
N LEU A 26 -23.27 16.85 -6.16
CA LEU A 26 -23.13 16.65 -4.72
C LEU A 26 -22.03 17.55 -4.13
N ILE A 27 -20.85 17.54 -4.72
CA ILE A 27 -19.69 18.30 -4.26
C ILE A 27 -19.95 19.80 -4.36
N ASN A 28 -20.42 20.29 -5.50
CA ASN A 28 -20.70 21.73 -5.68
C ASN A 28 -21.92 22.21 -4.88
N GLY A 29 -22.86 21.32 -4.56
CA GLY A 29 -24.03 21.62 -3.72
C GLY A 29 -23.73 21.64 -2.22
N THR A 30 -22.51 21.25 -1.81
CA THR A 30 -22.13 21.16 -0.38
C THR A 30 -21.20 22.31 -0.01
N HIS A 31 -21.59 23.07 1.04
CA HIS A 31 -20.75 24.15 1.55
C HIS A 31 -19.37 23.63 1.97
N GLY A 32 -18.32 24.34 1.60
CA GLY A 32 -16.92 23.96 1.89
C GLY A 32 -16.28 23.02 0.88
N PHE A 33 -16.98 22.68 -0.22
CA PHE A 33 -16.43 21.86 -1.29
C PHE A 33 -16.62 22.53 -2.66
N ALA A 34 -15.73 22.21 -3.60
CA ALA A 34 -15.82 22.63 -4.99
C ALA A 34 -15.24 21.56 -5.93
N CYS A 35 -15.97 21.20 -6.98
CA CYS A 35 -15.43 20.35 -8.02
C CYS A 35 -14.45 21.14 -8.90
N ALA A 36 -13.16 20.83 -8.82
CA ALA A 36 -12.11 21.47 -9.60
C ALA A 36 -12.02 20.92 -11.03
N GLY A 37 -12.54 19.72 -11.29
CA GLY A 37 -12.60 19.11 -12.60
C GLY A 37 -13.22 17.72 -12.58
N GLY A 38 -13.95 17.37 -13.64
CA GLY A 38 -14.54 16.04 -13.84
C GLY A 38 -14.04 15.43 -15.15
N TYR A 39 -13.35 14.30 -15.08
CA TYR A 39 -12.72 13.65 -16.22
C TYR A 39 -13.33 12.26 -16.45
N ARG A 40 -13.50 11.89 -17.74
CA ARG A 40 -14.04 10.58 -18.13
C ARG A 40 -12.97 9.51 -18.26
N SER A 41 -11.70 9.89 -18.27
CA SER A 41 -10.56 9.00 -18.40
C SER A 41 -9.42 9.45 -17.49
N MET A 42 -8.60 8.50 -17.07
CA MET A 42 -7.42 8.78 -16.25
C MET A 42 -6.37 9.56 -17.03
N GLU A 43 -6.24 9.32 -18.34
CA GLU A 43 -5.32 10.04 -19.22
C GLU A 43 -5.63 11.55 -19.27
N ASP A 44 -6.92 11.91 -19.33
CA ASP A 44 -7.33 13.31 -19.32
C ASP A 44 -7.08 13.97 -17.97
N ALA A 45 -7.34 13.25 -16.87
CA ALA A 45 -7.07 13.73 -15.53
C ALA A 45 -5.58 13.99 -15.31
N VAL A 46 -4.71 13.02 -15.64
CA VAL A 46 -3.26 13.13 -15.49
C VAL A 46 -2.66 14.30 -16.29
N ARG A 47 -3.22 14.59 -17.47
CA ARG A 47 -2.79 15.76 -18.29
C ARG A 47 -3.21 17.10 -17.71
N SER A 48 -4.28 17.12 -16.95
CA SER A 48 -4.94 18.37 -16.53
C SER A 48 -4.74 18.71 -15.05
N ILE A 49 -4.30 17.75 -14.23
CA ILE A 49 -4.28 17.89 -12.78
C ILE A 49 -3.37 19.03 -12.28
N ASP A 50 -2.22 19.26 -12.93
CA ASP A 50 -1.29 20.35 -12.59
C ASP A 50 -1.96 21.73 -12.65
N ARG A 51 -2.91 21.91 -13.59
CA ARG A 51 -3.66 23.16 -13.75
C ARG A 51 -4.80 23.28 -12.73
N GLN A 52 -5.27 22.17 -12.22
CA GLN A 52 -6.40 22.13 -11.29
C GLN A 52 -5.96 22.29 -9.84
N SER A 53 -4.74 21.88 -9.50
CA SER A 53 -4.20 21.91 -8.13
C SER A 53 -5.25 21.47 -7.10
N PRO A 54 -5.77 20.22 -7.18
CA PRO A 54 -6.80 19.75 -6.27
C PRO A 54 -6.23 19.46 -4.88
N ASP A 55 -7.09 19.60 -3.88
CA ASP A 55 -6.79 19.16 -2.51
C ASP A 55 -6.99 17.65 -2.36
N VAL A 56 -7.85 17.03 -3.20
CA VAL A 56 -8.09 15.59 -3.22
C VAL A 56 -8.54 15.12 -4.60
N VAL A 57 -8.14 13.91 -4.99
CA VAL A 57 -8.62 13.24 -6.20
C VAL A 57 -9.54 12.08 -5.81
N LEU A 58 -10.71 12.00 -6.42
CA LEU A 58 -11.67 10.91 -6.31
C LEU A 58 -11.70 10.17 -7.65
N THR A 59 -11.32 8.90 -7.67
CA THR A 59 -11.21 8.13 -8.91
C THR A 59 -11.87 6.77 -8.85
N ASP A 60 -12.59 6.38 -9.91
CA ASP A 60 -12.84 4.96 -10.13
C ASP A 60 -11.55 4.24 -10.52
N ILE A 61 -11.45 2.97 -10.16
CA ILE A 61 -10.34 2.09 -10.56
C ILE A 61 -10.65 1.31 -11.83
N GLY A 62 -11.93 1.14 -12.18
CA GLY A 62 -12.41 0.39 -13.34
C GLY A 62 -12.53 1.22 -14.61
N LEU A 63 -11.63 2.16 -14.83
CA LEU A 63 -11.67 3.05 -15.99
C LEU A 63 -11.23 2.35 -17.29
N PRO A 64 -11.81 2.70 -18.45
CA PRO A 64 -11.34 2.24 -19.76
C PRO A 64 -9.99 2.90 -20.11
N GLY A 65 -9.14 2.18 -20.82
CA GLY A 65 -7.78 2.65 -21.16
C GLY A 65 -6.84 2.50 -19.99
N MET A 66 -6.29 3.61 -19.48
CA MET A 66 -5.49 3.60 -18.27
C MET A 66 -6.37 3.31 -17.06
N SER A 67 -6.08 2.22 -16.34
CA SER A 67 -6.81 1.89 -15.12
C SER A 67 -6.65 2.96 -14.04
N GLY A 68 -7.64 3.10 -13.15
CA GLY A 68 -7.52 4.01 -12.02
C GLY A 68 -6.32 3.66 -11.12
N ILE A 69 -5.97 2.38 -11.00
CA ILE A 69 -4.80 1.93 -10.21
C ILE A 69 -3.48 2.42 -10.82
N ASP A 70 -3.33 2.33 -12.15
CA ASP A 70 -2.13 2.86 -12.81
C ASP A 70 -2.07 4.39 -12.71
N GLY A 71 -3.23 5.04 -12.83
CA GLY A 71 -3.34 6.48 -12.62
C GLY A 71 -2.98 6.91 -11.20
N ILE A 72 -3.44 6.19 -10.17
CA ILE A 72 -3.07 6.44 -8.77
C ILE A 72 -1.55 6.41 -8.62
N ARG A 73 -0.86 5.43 -9.20
CA ARG A 73 0.61 5.31 -9.15
C ARG A 73 1.29 6.53 -9.77
N ILE A 74 0.85 6.93 -10.97
CA ILE A 74 1.40 8.11 -11.67
C ILE A 74 1.14 9.41 -10.89
N LEU A 75 -0.09 9.58 -10.39
CA LEU A 75 -0.45 10.77 -9.62
C LEU A 75 0.30 10.84 -8.30
N ARG A 76 0.50 9.71 -7.62
CA ARG A 76 1.26 9.65 -6.38
C ARG A 76 2.73 10.03 -6.55
N GLU A 77 3.34 9.64 -7.68
CA GLU A 77 4.71 10.03 -8.00
C GLU A 77 4.84 11.54 -8.29
N ARG A 78 3.84 12.12 -8.98
CA ARG A 78 3.87 13.54 -9.37
C ARG A 78 3.37 14.49 -8.29
N HIS A 79 2.40 14.05 -7.50
CA HIS A 79 1.70 14.83 -6.48
C HIS A 79 1.66 14.06 -5.15
N PRO A 80 2.82 13.85 -4.48
CA PRO A 80 2.91 13.01 -3.29
C PRO A 80 2.04 13.51 -2.12
N GLU A 81 1.77 14.81 -2.06
CA GLU A 81 0.96 15.41 -1.00
C GLU A 81 -0.55 15.38 -1.26
N THR A 82 -0.98 15.19 -2.52
CA THR A 82 -2.40 15.16 -2.83
C THR A 82 -3.00 13.79 -2.54
N PRO A 83 -3.94 13.66 -1.60
CA PRO A 83 -4.60 12.40 -1.32
C PRO A 83 -5.46 11.94 -2.51
N ILE A 84 -5.45 10.62 -2.74
CA ILE A 84 -6.20 9.99 -3.83
C ILE A 84 -7.11 8.94 -3.23
N LEU A 85 -8.43 9.13 -3.38
CA LEU A 85 -9.44 8.20 -2.93
C LEU A 85 -9.97 7.35 -4.09
N ALA A 86 -9.93 6.05 -3.95
CA ALA A 86 -10.64 5.15 -4.85
C ALA A 86 -12.14 5.15 -4.50
N LEU A 87 -13.01 5.32 -5.50
CA LEU A 87 -14.47 5.18 -5.38
C LEU A 87 -14.95 4.23 -6.47
N THR A 88 -15.28 2.99 -6.13
CA THR A 88 -15.49 1.95 -7.12
C THR A 88 -16.54 0.93 -6.70
N VAL A 89 -16.99 0.10 -7.63
CA VAL A 89 -17.83 -1.07 -7.35
C VAL A 89 -17.03 -2.31 -6.95
N TYR A 90 -15.72 -2.31 -7.18
CA TYR A 90 -14.87 -3.46 -6.89
C TYR A 90 -14.57 -3.56 -5.38
N ASP A 91 -14.94 -4.67 -4.78
CA ASP A 91 -14.75 -4.96 -3.36
C ASP A 91 -13.85 -6.19 -3.10
N ASN A 92 -13.22 -6.76 -4.16
CA ASN A 92 -12.35 -7.91 -4.06
C ASN A 92 -10.97 -7.54 -3.50
N ASP A 93 -10.38 -8.49 -2.79
CA ASP A 93 -9.13 -8.29 -2.03
C ASP A 93 -7.96 -7.86 -2.92
N ASP A 94 -7.84 -8.41 -4.14
CA ASP A 94 -6.76 -8.08 -5.06
C ASP A 94 -6.80 -6.60 -5.47
N LYS A 95 -7.98 -6.08 -5.83
CA LYS A 95 -8.13 -4.69 -6.25
C LYS A 95 -7.92 -3.69 -5.11
N ILE A 96 -8.39 -4.03 -3.91
CA ILE A 96 -8.14 -3.24 -2.71
C ILE A 96 -6.63 -3.17 -2.44
N PHE A 97 -5.97 -4.32 -2.46
CA PHE A 97 -4.53 -4.40 -2.21
C PHE A 97 -3.72 -3.65 -3.28
N GLU A 98 -4.01 -3.89 -4.57
CA GLU A 98 -3.34 -3.21 -5.69
C GLU A 98 -3.47 -1.68 -5.59
N ALA A 99 -4.67 -1.15 -5.28
CA ALA A 99 -4.90 0.29 -5.17
C ALA A 99 -4.15 0.91 -3.98
N LEU A 100 -4.17 0.26 -2.82
CA LEU A 100 -3.43 0.73 -1.64
C LEU A 100 -1.91 0.69 -1.87
N CYS A 101 -1.39 -0.37 -2.49
CA CYS A 101 0.02 -0.48 -2.88
C CYS A 101 0.41 0.55 -3.96
N ALA A 102 -0.52 0.96 -4.83
CA ALA A 102 -0.30 2.03 -5.79
C ALA A 102 -0.24 3.43 -5.14
N GLY A 103 -0.66 3.55 -3.88
CA GLY A 103 -0.60 4.80 -3.12
C GLY A 103 -1.95 5.47 -2.90
N ALA A 104 -3.08 4.75 -3.04
CA ALA A 104 -4.38 5.27 -2.64
C ALA A 104 -4.38 5.62 -1.16
N SER A 105 -4.86 6.83 -0.83
CA SER A 105 -4.99 7.31 0.56
C SER A 105 -6.24 6.77 1.25
N GLY A 106 -7.21 6.27 0.48
CA GLY A 106 -8.42 5.65 0.99
C GLY A 106 -9.17 4.88 -0.09
N TYR A 107 -10.18 4.12 0.32
CA TYR A 107 -10.93 3.24 -0.58
C TYR A 107 -12.40 3.17 -0.18
N LEU A 108 -13.28 3.65 -1.05
CA LEU A 108 -14.71 3.70 -0.84
C LEU A 108 -15.45 2.91 -1.91
N LEU A 109 -16.57 2.32 -1.53
CA LEU A 109 -17.47 1.67 -2.47
C LEU A 109 -18.51 2.66 -2.99
N LYS A 110 -18.92 2.54 -4.26
CA LYS A 110 -19.89 3.46 -4.91
C LYS A 110 -21.26 3.49 -4.24
N HIS A 111 -21.59 2.52 -3.39
CA HIS A 111 -22.81 2.55 -2.58
C HIS A 111 -22.63 3.28 -1.24
N THR A 112 -21.46 3.88 -0.98
CA THR A 112 -21.23 4.73 0.20
C THR A 112 -22.21 5.90 0.19
N PRO A 113 -22.95 6.14 1.30
CA PRO A 113 -23.87 7.25 1.39
C PRO A 113 -23.21 8.61 1.11
N PRO A 114 -23.87 9.55 0.42
CA PRO A 114 -23.31 10.85 0.06
C PRO A 114 -22.69 11.62 1.24
N ALA A 115 -23.34 11.63 2.40
CA ALA A 115 -22.79 12.28 3.59
C ALA A 115 -21.44 11.68 4.01
N ARG A 116 -21.34 10.33 4.00
CA ARG A 116 -20.09 9.64 4.35
C ARG A 116 -18.99 9.84 3.31
N LEU A 117 -19.35 10.00 2.03
CA LEU A 117 -18.38 10.35 0.98
C LEU A 117 -17.77 11.73 1.23
N LEU A 118 -18.59 12.73 1.59
CA LEU A 118 -18.12 14.08 1.91
C LEU A 118 -17.22 14.10 3.16
N GLU A 119 -17.61 13.38 4.22
CA GLU A 119 -16.76 13.18 5.41
C GLU A 119 -15.42 12.53 5.05
N ALA A 120 -15.44 11.54 4.16
CA ALA A 120 -14.22 10.86 3.72
C ALA A 120 -13.29 11.78 2.90
N LEU A 121 -13.85 12.68 2.07
CA LEU A 121 -13.06 13.68 1.36
C LEU A 121 -12.38 14.64 2.34
N ASP A 122 -13.11 15.13 3.36
CA ASP A 122 -12.55 15.99 4.40
C ASP A 122 -11.48 15.27 5.23
N GLU A 123 -11.77 14.04 5.66
CA GLU A 123 -10.83 13.19 6.40
C GLU A 123 -9.50 12.99 5.63
N ALA A 124 -9.58 12.73 4.32
CA ALA A 124 -8.41 12.51 3.49
C ALA A 124 -7.53 13.76 3.37
N VAL A 125 -8.13 14.93 3.19
CA VAL A 125 -7.40 16.21 3.12
C VAL A 125 -6.68 16.52 4.43
N HIS A 126 -7.20 16.06 5.55
CA HIS A 126 -6.58 16.21 6.87
C HIS A 126 -5.65 15.05 7.25
N GLY A 127 -5.24 14.22 6.29
CA GLY A 127 -4.25 13.14 6.50
C GLY A 127 -4.82 11.83 7.02
N GLY A 128 -6.13 11.67 7.03
CA GLY A 128 -6.80 10.40 7.34
C GLY A 128 -6.74 9.41 6.18
N ALA A 129 -7.17 8.18 6.47
CA ALA A 129 -7.25 7.09 5.50
C ALA A 129 -8.67 6.49 5.45
N PRO A 130 -9.65 7.21 4.89
CA PRO A 130 -11.04 6.78 4.90
C PRO A 130 -11.26 5.49 4.11
N MET A 131 -12.01 4.58 4.71
CA MET A 131 -12.39 3.31 4.08
C MET A 131 -13.85 3.00 4.38
N SER A 132 -14.55 2.38 3.41
CA SER A 132 -15.85 1.76 3.70
C SER A 132 -15.65 0.63 4.73
N PRO A 133 -16.62 0.38 5.63
CA PRO A 133 -16.48 -0.64 6.68
C PRO A 133 -16.13 -2.03 6.15
N GLU A 134 -16.67 -2.38 4.96
CA GLU A 134 -16.39 -3.62 4.26
C GLU A 134 -14.92 -3.70 3.83
N VAL A 135 -14.41 -2.61 3.25
CA VAL A 135 -13.02 -2.49 2.81
C VAL A 135 -12.07 -2.55 4.00
N ALA A 136 -12.35 -1.82 5.07
CA ALA A 136 -11.53 -1.84 6.28
C ALA A 136 -11.40 -3.26 6.87
N ARG A 137 -12.52 -4.03 6.92
CA ARG A 137 -12.47 -5.43 7.37
C ARG A 137 -11.60 -6.31 6.46
N ARG A 138 -11.65 -6.11 5.13
CA ARG A 138 -10.81 -6.85 4.17
C ARG A 138 -9.34 -6.50 4.30
N VAL A 139 -9.02 -5.23 4.45
CA VAL A 139 -7.63 -4.76 4.68
C VAL A 139 -7.06 -5.40 5.94
N VAL A 140 -7.81 -5.42 7.07
CA VAL A 140 -7.36 -6.09 8.30
C VAL A 140 -7.15 -7.59 8.08
N ARG A 141 -8.03 -8.25 7.29
CA ARG A 141 -7.86 -9.68 6.93
C ARG A 141 -6.60 -9.88 6.09
N LEU A 142 -6.41 -9.08 5.03
CA LEU A 142 -5.21 -9.12 4.19
C LEU A 142 -3.93 -8.98 5.02
N PHE A 143 -3.88 -8.03 5.95
CA PHE A 143 -2.71 -7.90 6.85
C PHE A 143 -2.49 -9.11 7.74
N ARG A 144 -3.56 -9.82 8.15
CA ARG A 144 -3.42 -11.07 8.92
C ARG A 144 -2.91 -12.23 8.08
N GLU A 145 -3.35 -12.31 6.82
CA GLU A 145 -2.92 -13.32 5.85
C GLU A 145 -1.52 -13.03 5.31
N PHE A 146 -1.18 -11.74 5.11
CA PHE A 146 0.17 -11.26 4.83
C PHE A 146 1.06 -11.18 6.08
N ARG A 147 0.57 -11.68 7.22
CA ARG A 147 1.48 -11.93 8.31
C ARG A 147 2.61 -12.77 7.73
N PRO A 148 3.88 -12.28 7.73
CA PRO A 148 4.99 -13.16 7.36
C PRO A 148 4.79 -14.39 8.22
N PRO A 149 4.85 -15.61 7.69
CA PRO A 149 4.62 -16.82 8.47
C PRO A 149 5.42 -16.64 9.74
N ASP A 150 4.75 -16.70 10.92
CA ASP A 150 5.37 -16.54 12.23
C ASP A 150 6.65 -17.33 12.13
N HIS A 151 7.80 -16.68 11.97
CA HIS A 151 9.08 -17.19 11.51
C HIS A 151 8.98 -18.66 11.17
N ALA A 152 8.87 -19.06 9.90
CA ALA A 152 8.66 -20.47 9.56
C ALA A 152 9.58 -21.20 10.51
N SER A 153 8.99 -21.88 11.53
CA SER A 153 9.79 -22.36 12.65
C SER A 153 10.56 -23.53 12.09
N TYR A 154 11.65 -23.21 11.38
CA TYR A 154 12.59 -24.20 10.88
C TYR A 154 13.27 -24.92 12.05
N GLY A 155 12.82 -24.66 13.29
CA GLY A 155 13.39 -25.22 14.49
C GLY A 155 14.88 -24.84 14.65
N LEU A 156 15.27 -23.67 14.14
CA LEU A 156 16.61 -23.15 14.37
C LEU A 156 16.80 -22.86 15.86
N THR A 157 17.90 -23.37 16.41
CA THR A 157 18.29 -23.02 17.77
C THR A 157 18.76 -21.55 17.83
N PRO A 158 18.83 -20.91 19.02
CA PRO A 158 19.37 -19.57 19.17
C PRO A 158 20.76 -19.41 18.56
N GLN A 159 21.65 -20.39 18.70
CA GLN A 159 23.00 -20.38 18.14
C GLN A 159 22.99 -20.50 16.60
N GLU A 160 22.11 -21.33 16.05
CA GLU A 160 21.94 -21.44 14.59
C GLU A 160 21.38 -20.15 13.98
N ASN A 161 20.47 -19.48 14.68
CA ASN A 161 19.89 -18.20 14.25
C ASN A 161 20.95 -17.08 14.30
N GLU A 162 21.76 -17.03 15.35
CA GLU A 162 22.87 -16.08 15.50
C GLU A 162 23.91 -16.30 14.38
N LEU A 163 24.30 -17.55 14.13
CA LEU A 163 25.19 -17.87 13.01
C LEU A 163 24.61 -17.43 11.66
N LEU A 164 23.34 -17.67 11.42
CA LEU A 164 22.67 -17.29 10.19
C LEU A 164 22.66 -15.76 9.99
N LYS A 165 22.46 -14.98 11.06
CA LYS A 165 22.58 -13.50 11.08
C LYS A 165 24.00 -13.05 10.69
N LEU A 166 25.00 -13.61 11.32
CA LEU A 166 26.41 -13.27 11.00
C LEU A 166 26.73 -13.55 9.54
N LEU A 167 26.27 -14.69 8.99
CA LEU A 167 26.48 -15.04 7.60
C LEU A 167 25.74 -14.10 6.63
N ALA A 168 24.52 -13.66 6.98
CA ALA A 168 23.76 -12.68 6.21
C ALA A 168 24.45 -11.31 6.18
N ASN A 169 25.12 -10.93 7.28
CA ASN A 169 25.94 -9.73 7.39
C ASN A 169 27.34 -9.86 6.75
N GLY A 170 27.58 -10.94 5.98
CA GLY A 170 28.81 -11.12 5.18
C GLY A 170 29.97 -11.82 5.89
N HIS A 171 29.80 -12.24 7.16
CA HIS A 171 30.87 -12.93 7.87
C HIS A 171 31.22 -14.27 7.22
N HIS A 172 32.51 -14.62 7.29
CA HIS A 172 32.99 -15.95 6.91
C HIS A 172 33.01 -16.89 8.12
N LYS A 173 33.08 -18.19 7.89
CA LYS A 173 33.12 -19.22 8.97
C LYS A 173 34.11 -18.89 10.08
N LYS A 174 35.31 -18.39 9.71
CA LYS A 174 36.38 -18.07 10.68
C LYS A 174 36.01 -16.86 11.55
N THR A 175 35.46 -15.81 10.94
CA THR A 175 35.05 -14.60 11.68
C THR A 175 33.80 -14.87 12.52
N ALA A 176 32.84 -15.64 12.01
CA ALA A 176 31.68 -16.06 12.79
C ALA A 176 32.08 -16.91 14.01
N ALA A 177 33.10 -17.81 13.87
CA ALA A 177 33.61 -18.58 14.98
C ALA A 177 34.22 -17.71 16.10
N GLN A 178 34.93 -16.63 15.70
CA GLN A 178 35.50 -15.66 16.63
C GLN A 178 34.43 -14.86 17.36
N GLU A 179 33.40 -14.35 16.62
CA GLU A 179 32.29 -13.57 17.18
C GLU A 179 31.47 -14.41 18.17
N MET A 180 31.18 -15.66 17.82
CA MET A 180 30.40 -16.57 18.68
C MET A 180 31.21 -17.25 19.80
N GLY A 181 32.54 -17.07 19.84
CA GLY A 181 33.43 -17.69 20.84
C GLY A 181 33.49 -19.22 20.77
N ILE A 182 33.27 -19.82 19.56
CA ILE A 182 33.27 -21.27 19.37
C ILE A 182 34.25 -21.72 18.26
N SER A 183 34.51 -23.03 18.18
CA SER A 183 35.43 -23.56 17.19
C SER A 183 34.85 -23.53 15.76
N ILE A 184 35.75 -23.49 14.75
CA ILE A 184 35.33 -23.60 13.33
C ILE A 184 34.61 -24.93 13.05
N ASN A 185 34.98 -26.00 13.77
CA ASN A 185 34.30 -27.30 13.66
C ASN A 185 32.86 -27.21 14.16
N THR A 186 32.64 -26.51 15.27
CA THR A 186 31.29 -26.24 15.81
C THR A 186 30.45 -25.40 14.83
N ILE A 187 31.02 -24.37 14.21
CA ILE A 187 30.38 -23.61 13.14
C ILE A 187 29.98 -24.53 11.98
N SER A 188 30.87 -25.44 11.58
CA SER A 188 30.55 -26.36 10.46
C SER A 188 29.43 -27.33 10.83
N PHE A 189 29.33 -27.75 12.08
CA PHE A 189 28.22 -28.56 12.61
C PHE A 189 26.91 -27.77 12.58
N HIS A 190 26.89 -26.54 13.10
CA HIS A 190 25.70 -25.68 13.05
C HIS A 190 25.27 -25.38 11.59
N LEU A 191 26.20 -25.15 10.66
CA LEU A 191 25.87 -24.94 9.26
C LEU A 191 25.19 -26.15 8.63
N LYS A 192 25.66 -27.37 8.93
CA LYS A 192 25.02 -28.58 8.45
C LYS A 192 23.58 -28.66 8.91
N ASN A 193 23.32 -28.41 10.19
CA ASN A 193 21.98 -28.42 10.79
C ASN A 193 21.10 -27.32 10.16
N ILE A 194 21.64 -26.10 9.96
CA ILE A 194 20.95 -25.02 9.28
C ILE A 194 20.54 -25.45 7.86
N TYR A 195 21.45 -26.06 7.10
CA TYR A 195 21.16 -26.51 5.73
C TYR A 195 20.06 -27.58 5.69
N GLU A 196 20.10 -28.54 6.60
CA GLU A 196 19.07 -29.57 6.74
C GLU A 196 17.71 -28.96 7.11
N LYS A 197 17.68 -28.06 8.12
CA LYS A 197 16.47 -27.42 8.61
C LYS A 197 15.86 -26.46 7.58
N LEU A 198 16.68 -25.70 6.87
CA LEU A 198 16.25 -24.80 5.81
C LEU A 198 16.04 -25.52 4.46
N GLN A 199 16.35 -26.80 4.32
CA GLN A 199 16.29 -27.58 3.08
C GLN A 199 17.06 -26.88 1.95
N VAL A 200 18.33 -26.51 2.20
CA VAL A 200 19.25 -25.87 1.25
C VAL A 200 20.59 -26.60 1.24
N HIS A 201 21.38 -26.39 0.21
CA HIS A 201 22.63 -27.14 -0.01
C HIS A 201 23.90 -26.26 0.06
N SER A 202 23.75 -24.96 0.24
CA SER A 202 24.88 -24.03 0.27
C SER A 202 24.67 -22.85 1.22
N LYS A 203 25.80 -22.19 1.63
CA LYS A 203 25.77 -20.95 2.39
C LYS A 203 24.95 -19.86 1.68
N THR A 204 25.16 -19.72 0.37
CA THR A 204 24.51 -18.70 -0.44
C THR A 204 22.98 -18.91 -0.45
N GLU A 205 22.54 -20.17 -0.63
CA GLU A 205 21.12 -20.51 -0.57
C GLU A 205 20.51 -20.25 0.82
N ALA A 206 21.25 -20.64 1.89
CA ALA A 206 20.80 -20.39 3.26
C ALA A 206 20.61 -18.91 3.56
N VAL A 207 21.57 -18.07 3.15
CA VAL A 207 21.50 -16.61 3.33
C VAL A 207 20.38 -16.01 2.45
N ALA A 208 20.27 -16.41 1.18
CA ALA A 208 19.22 -15.93 0.27
C ALA A 208 17.83 -16.30 0.80
N LYS A 209 17.65 -17.53 1.32
CA LYS A 209 16.39 -17.96 1.93
C LYS A 209 16.09 -17.20 3.21
N ALA A 210 17.09 -17.01 4.09
CA ALA A 210 16.94 -16.27 5.33
C ALA A 210 16.51 -14.81 5.10
N LEU A 211 17.07 -14.13 4.11
CA LEU A 211 16.71 -12.75 3.74
C LEU A 211 15.32 -12.70 3.11
N ARG A 212 15.00 -13.62 2.17
CA ARG A 212 13.69 -13.68 1.52
C ARG A 212 12.55 -13.93 2.51
N GLU A 213 12.77 -14.80 3.48
CA GLU A 213 11.77 -15.21 4.47
C GLU A 213 11.89 -14.43 5.79
N ARG A 214 12.76 -13.41 5.83
CA ARG A 214 12.98 -12.52 6.99
C ARG A 214 13.27 -13.28 8.29
N LEU A 215 14.07 -14.32 8.21
CA LEU A 215 14.52 -15.08 9.37
C LEU A 215 15.64 -14.36 10.17
N VAL A 216 16.24 -13.36 9.53
CA VAL A 216 17.38 -12.59 10.05
C VAL A 216 17.25 -11.13 9.65
#